data_3f40a69acd3baf71020cdbfc252adbad
#
_entry.id   3f40a69acd3baf71020cdbfc252adbad
#
_cell.length_a   1.000
_cell.length_b   1.000
_cell.length_c   1.000
_cell.angle_alpha   90.00
_cell.angle_beta   90.00
_cell.angle_gamma   90.00
#
_symmetry.space_group_name_H-M   'P 1'
#
loop_
_entity.id
_entity.type
_entity.pdbx_description
1 polymer ?
#
loop_
_entity_poly.entity_id
_entity_poly.type
_entity_poly.pdbx_seq_one_letter_code
_entity_poly.pdbx_strand_id
1 'polypeptide(L)'
;PKFLKRDQSINFNYETQVVESDGRNEWKSEFNIDEVTVDPLNAQIMIRSNLKKNINAFSLNLINMQKGGVEKFDYIVMGTEDCKFKEKIYKCSILERVRKGSSRKTTYYLAKELDYMFLKITDVSENWTNTLELKEILSFG
;
A
#
# COMPACT_ATOMS: atom_id res chain seq x y z
N PRO A 1 19.35 21.26 -9.84
CA PRO A 1 19.23 20.14 -10.73
C PRO A 1 17.93 19.39 -10.67
N LYS A 2 17.81 18.52 -11.59
CA LYS A 2 16.64 17.67 -11.80
C LYS A 2 16.19 16.86 -10.58
N PHE A 3 17.06 16.53 -9.67
CA PHE A 3 16.68 15.81 -8.46
C PHE A 3 16.02 16.70 -7.41
N LEU A 4 15.96 17.98 -7.62
CA LEU A 4 15.25 18.88 -6.72
C LEU A 4 13.75 18.61 -6.68
N LYS A 5 13.20 17.94 -7.70
CA LYS A 5 11.80 17.61 -7.77
C LYS A 5 11.50 16.16 -7.36
N ARG A 6 12.34 15.53 -6.56
CA ARG A 6 12.08 14.22 -6.01
C ARG A 6 11.03 14.26 -4.92
N ASP A 7 11.00 15.35 -4.18
CA ASP A 7 10.05 15.50 -3.09
C ASP A 7 8.68 15.85 -3.63
N GLN A 8 7.67 15.28 -2.99
CA GLN A 8 6.29 15.50 -3.34
C GLN A 8 5.50 15.80 -2.07
N SER A 9 4.70 16.86 -2.11
CA SER A 9 3.83 17.24 -1.02
C SER A 9 2.38 16.94 -1.38
N ILE A 10 1.66 16.37 -0.45
CA ILE A 10 0.23 16.08 -0.61
C ILE A 10 -0.53 16.92 0.39
N ASN A 11 -1.45 17.74 -0.08
CA ASN A 11 -2.29 18.59 0.76
C ASN A 11 -3.76 18.25 0.57
N PHE A 12 -4.43 17.95 1.67
CA PHE A 12 -5.86 17.66 1.69
C PHE A 12 -6.64 18.90 2.11
N ASN A 13 -7.59 19.32 1.29
CA ASN A 13 -8.54 20.34 1.68
C ASN A 13 -9.88 19.66 1.94
N TYR A 14 -10.25 19.56 3.21
CA TYR A 14 -11.46 18.86 3.61
C TYR A 14 -12.75 19.64 3.34
N GLU A 15 -12.64 20.96 3.21
CA GLU A 15 -13.81 21.78 2.88
C GLU A 15 -14.22 21.61 1.42
N THR A 16 -13.25 21.63 0.53
CA THR A 16 -13.50 21.47 -0.92
C THR A 16 -13.46 20.02 -1.38
N GLN A 17 -13.02 19.11 -0.53
CA GLN A 17 -12.79 17.70 -0.84
C GLN A 17 -11.87 17.52 -2.04
N VAL A 18 -10.79 18.31 -2.05
CA VAL A 18 -9.76 18.26 -3.08
C VAL A 18 -8.43 17.91 -2.44
N VAL A 19 -7.69 17.03 -3.06
CA VAL A 19 -6.31 16.71 -2.70
C VAL A 19 -5.40 17.19 -3.82
N GLU A 20 -4.33 17.87 -3.45
CA GLU A 20 -3.37 18.43 -4.39
C GLU A 20 -1.99 17.85 -4.16
N SER A 21 -1.29 17.62 -5.24
CA SER A 21 0.12 17.23 -5.21
C SER A 21 0.98 18.33 -5.79
N ASP A 22 2.09 18.59 -5.13
CA ASP A 22 3.08 19.58 -5.52
C ASP A 22 4.47 18.92 -5.56
N GLY A 23 5.40 19.55 -6.28
CA GLY A 23 6.77 19.09 -6.37
C GLY A 23 6.97 18.15 -7.56
N ARG A 24 7.38 16.92 -7.30
CA ARG A 24 7.74 15.96 -8.35
C ARG A 24 6.63 15.70 -9.36
N ASN A 25 5.42 15.53 -8.88
CA ASN A 25 4.23 15.33 -9.71
C ASN A 25 3.15 16.27 -9.23
N GLU A 26 2.70 17.16 -10.12
CA GLU A 26 1.67 18.14 -9.79
C GLU A 26 0.32 17.69 -10.35
N TRP A 27 -0.68 17.61 -9.48
CA TRP A 27 -2.04 17.25 -9.86
C TRP A 27 -3.02 17.62 -8.77
N LYS A 28 -4.30 17.64 -9.13
CA LYS A 28 -5.41 17.83 -8.22
C LYS A 28 -6.43 16.73 -8.45
N SER A 29 -7.03 16.24 -7.39
CA SER A 29 -8.10 15.25 -7.44
C SER A 29 -9.15 15.51 -6.39
N GLU A 30 -10.36 15.07 -6.64
CA GLU A 30 -11.42 15.08 -5.63
C GLU A 30 -11.34 13.82 -4.80
N PHE A 31 -11.74 13.89 -3.55
CA PHE A 31 -11.87 12.73 -2.69
C PHE A 31 -13.16 12.80 -1.87
N ASN A 32 -13.62 11.65 -1.39
CA ASN A 32 -14.82 11.57 -0.57
C ASN A 32 -14.41 11.59 0.91
N ILE A 33 -14.89 12.59 1.65
CA ILE A 33 -14.56 12.76 3.06
C ILE A 33 -15.07 11.61 3.94
N ASP A 34 -16.12 10.92 3.48
CA ASP A 34 -16.70 9.80 4.23
C ASP A 34 -15.93 8.50 4.03
N GLU A 35 -14.94 8.48 3.15
CA GLU A 35 -14.09 7.32 2.89
C GLU A 35 -12.67 7.59 3.35
N VAL A 36 -11.98 6.52 3.76
CA VAL A 36 -10.57 6.63 4.16
C VAL A 36 -9.72 6.74 2.91
N THR A 37 -9.13 7.91 2.69
CA THR A 37 -8.25 8.19 1.55
C THR A 37 -6.83 8.42 2.04
N VAL A 38 -5.88 7.67 1.51
CA VAL A 38 -4.49 7.69 1.97
C VAL A 38 -3.51 7.66 0.80
N ASP A 39 -2.31 8.16 1.05
CA ASP A 39 -1.18 7.95 0.16
C ASP A 39 -0.58 6.54 0.39
N PRO A 40 0.30 6.07 -0.50
CA PRO A 40 0.87 4.72 -0.36
C PRO A 40 1.62 4.46 0.95
N LEU A 41 2.28 5.47 1.52
CA LEU A 41 3.00 5.30 2.78
C LEU A 41 2.04 5.13 3.95
N ASN A 42 1.03 5.97 4.03
CA ASN A 42 0.01 5.87 5.07
C ASN A 42 -0.82 4.60 4.91
N ALA A 43 -1.01 4.11 3.69
CA ALA A 43 -1.66 2.83 3.43
C ALA A 43 -0.91 1.69 4.12
N GLN A 44 0.41 1.65 4.03
CA GLN A 44 1.22 0.63 4.71
C GLN A 44 1.01 0.68 6.23
N ILE A 45 1.00 1.87 6.79
CA ILE A 45 0.78 2.06 8.24
C ILE A 45 -0.60 1.55 8.63
N MET A 46 -1.63 1.86 7.86
CA MET A 46 -3.00 1.43 8.15
C MET A 46 -3.19 -0.07 8.00
N ILE A 47 -2.58 -0.67 6.98
CA ILE A 47 -2.61 -2.13 6.79
C ILE A 47 -2.02 -2.82 8.01
N ARG A 48 -0.84 -2.40 8.45
CA ARG A 48 -0.18 -3.00 9.61
C ARG A 48 -1.01 -2.80 10.88
N SER A 49 -1.57 -1.62 11.07
CA SER A 49 -2.45 -1.33 12.21
C SER A 49 -3.68 -2.23 12.22
N ASN A 50 -4.31 -2.41 11.06
CA ASN A 50 -5.49 -3.28 10.94
C ASN A 50 -5.16 -4.73 11.29
N LEU A 51 -4.06 -5.24 10.80
CA LEU A 51 -3.64 -6.62 11.09
C LEU A 51 -3.33 -6.80 12.58
N LYS A 52 -2.73 -5.81 13.23
CA LYS A 52 -2.49 -5.85 14.69
C LYS A 52 -3.79 -5.91 15.49
N LYS A 53 -4.87 -5.33 14.96
CA LYS A 53 -6.19 -5.33 15.58
C LYS A 53 -7.04 -6.52 15.15
N ASN A 54 -6.48 -7.46 14.38
CA ASN A 54 -7.18 -8.61 13.82
C ASN A 54 -8.34 -8.22 12.91
N ILE A 55 -8.20 -7.11 12.22
CA ILE A 55 -9.14 -6.70 11.17
C ILE A 55 -8.71 -7.39 9.89
N ASN A 56 -9.49 -8.38 9.43
CA ASN A 56 -9.09 -9.27 8.34
C ASN A 56 -9.65 -8.91 6.97
N ALA A 57 -10.51 -7.92 6.89
CA ALA A 57 -11.06 -7.40 5.63
C ALA A 57 -11.35 -5.93 5.77
N PHE A 58 -10.90 -5.13 4.81
CA PHE A 58 -11.10 -3.68 4.83
C PHE A 58 -10.87 -3.11 3.44
N SER A 59 -11.25 -1.85 3.25
CA SER A 59 -11.02 -1.13 2.00
C SER A 59 -10.27 0.16 2.26
N LEU A 60 -9.42 0.55 1.34
CA LEU A 60 -8.73 1.83 1.37
C LEU A 60 -8.85 2.50 0.01
N ASN A 61 -8.98 3.81 0.02
CA ASN A 61 -8.87 4.62 -1.18
C ASN A 61 -7.45 5.12 -1.29
N LEU A 62 -6.76 4.76 -2.35
CA LEU A 62 -5.37 5.12 -2.57
C LEU A 62 -5.26 6.22 -3.62
N ILE A 63 -4.42 7.21 -3.31
CA ILE A 63 -4.08 8.26 -4.24
C ILE A 63 -3.02 7.76 -5.20
N ASN A 64 -3.25 7.94 -6.50
CA ASN A 64 -2.21 7.70 -7.48
C ASN A 64 -1.22 8.87 -7.45
N MET A 65 -0.03 8.63 -6.96
CA MET A 65 0.97 9.68 -6.73
C MET A 65 1.53 10.28 -8.02
N GLN A 66 1.37 9.60 -9.16
CA GLN A 66 1.88 10.08 -10.44
C GLN A 66 0.85 10.89 -11.23
N LYS A 67 -0.36 10.37 -11.33
CA LYS A 67 -1.40 10.96 -12.19
C LYS A 67 -2.45 11.75 -11.41
N GLY A 68 -2.52 11.55 -10.11
CA GLY A 68 -3.68 11.94 -9.34
C GLY A 68 -4.80 10.91 -9.48
N GLY A 69 -5.95 11.25 -8.94
CA GLY A 69 -7.07 10.32 -8.88
C GLY A 69 -7.01 9.43 -7.67
N VAL A 70 -8.16 8.91 -7.30
CA VAL A 70 -8.33 8.06 -6.13
C VAL A 70 -8.90 6.72 -6.59
N GLU A 71 -8.25 5.63 -6.19
CA GLU A 71 -8.67 4.28 -6.54
C GLU A 71 -9.00 3.50 -5.28
N LYS A 72 -10.14 2.81 -5.29
CA LYS A 72 -10.55 1.98 -4.15
C LYS A 72 -10.02 0.57 -4.29
N PHE A 73 -9.36 0.10 -3.25
CA PHE A 73 -8.86 -1.26 -3.16
C PHE A 73 -9.49 -1.99 -1.99
N ASP A 74 -9.80 -3.26 -2.21
CA ASP A 74 -10.30 -4.15 -1.18
C ASP A 74 -9.18 -5.08 -0.73
N TYR A 75 -9.05 -5.24 0.58
CA TYR A 75 -8.01 -6.07 1.20
C TYR A 75 -8.65 -7.17 2.02
N ILE A 76 -8.13 -8.37 1.90
CA ILE A 76 -8.60 -9.51 2.69
C ILE A 76 -7.43 -10.38 3.09
N VAL A 77 -7.42 -10.81 4.36
CA VAL A 77 -6.44 -11.78 4.85
C VAL A 77 -6.88 -13.16 4.41
N MET A 78 -6.03 -13.83 3.61
CA MET A 78 -6.32 -15.14 3.03
C MET A 78 -5.85 -16.30 3.90
N GLY A 79 -4.93 -16.06 4.82
CA GLY A 79 -4.35 -17.11 5.65
C GLY A 79 -2.94 -16.78 6.07
N THR A 80 -2.16 -17.81 6.34
CA THR A 80 -0.76 -17.66 6.74
C THR A 80 0.13 -18.59 5.93
N GLU A 81 1.38 -18.19 5.75
CA GLU A 81 2.39 -18.96 5.04
C GLU A 81 3.77 -18.64 5.63
N ASP A 82 4.70 -19.57 5.52
CA ASP A 82 6.06 -19.32 5.99
C ASP A 82 6.82 -18.46 4.99
N CYS A 83 7.54 -17.47 5.51
CA CYS A 83 8.39 -16.58 4.74
C CYS A 83 9.81 -16.63 5.27
N LYS A 84 10.79 -16.69 4.36
CA LYS A 84 12.20 -16.69 4.75
C LYS A 84 12.75 -15.28 4.65
N PHE A 85 13.40 -14.83 5.72
CA PHE A 85 14.09 -13.55 5.76
C PHE A 85 15.35 -13.68 6.60
N LYS A 86 16.50 -13.37 6.01
CA LYS A 86 17.82 -13.49 6.67
C LYS A 86 18.03 -14.86 7.32
N GLU A 87 17.81 -15.91 6.56
CA GLU A 87 17.98 -17.31 7.01
C GLU A 87 17.06 -17.77 8.13
N LYS A 88 16.13 -16.93 8.54
CA LYS A 88 15.10 -17.28 9.52
C LYS A 88 13.74 -17.40 8.84
N ILE A 89 12.92 -18.30 9.33
CA ILE A 89 11.56 -18.49 8.83
C ILE A 89 10.57 -17.82 9.76
N TYR A 90 9.71 -16.99 9.18
CA TYR A 90 8.66 -16.28 9.89
C TYR A 90 7.29 -16.71 9.40
N LYS A 91 6.32 -16.70 10.28
CA LYS A 91 4.92 -16.88 9.89
C LYS A 91 4.40 -15.57 9.33
N CYS A 92 4.01 -15.57 8.05
CA CYS A 92 3.46 -14.41 7.39
C CYS A 92 1.95 -14.49 7.28
N SER A 93 1.28 -13.37 7.53
CA SER A 93 -0.12 -13.22 7.12
C SER A 93 -0.13 -12.87 5.63
N ILE A 94 -1.01 -13.53 4.89
CA ILE A 94 -1.17 -13.30 3.46
C ILE A 94 -2.33 -12.36 3.26
N LEU A 95 -2.05 -11.18 2.72
CA LEU A 95 -3.05 -10.16 2.47
C LEU A 95 -3.20 -9.96 0.97
N GLU A 96 -4.40 -10.16 0.47
CA GLU A 96 -4.71 -9.96 -0.95
C GLU A 96 -5.36 -8.60 -1.15
N ARG A 97 -4.88 -7.87 -2.16
CA ARG A 97 -5.46 -6.59 -2.57
C ARG A 97 -6.00 -6.70 -3.97
N VAL A 98 -7.26 -6.35 -4.15
CA VAL A 98 -7.92 -6.34 -5.46
C VAL A 98 -8.65 -5.02 -5.68
N ARG A 99 -8.83 -4.67 -6.95
CA ARG A 99 -9.62 -3.52 -7.34
C ARG A 99 -10.72 -3.97 -8.28
N LYS A 100 -11.94 -3.51 -8.03
CA LYS A 100 -13.09 -3.85 -8.86
C LYS A 100 -12.83 -3.48 -10.32
N GLY A 101 -13.10 -4.39 -11.22
CA GLY A 101 -12.93 -4.18 -12.66
C GLY A 101 -11.51 -4.36 -13.16
N SER A 102 -10.58 -4.79 -12.31
CA SER A 102 -9.19 -5.06 -12.68
C SER A 102 -8.86 -6.55 -12.52
N SER A 103 -8.09 -7.10 -13.45
CA SER A 103 -7.56 -8.46 -13.33
C SER A 103 -6.31 -8.51 -12.45
N ARG A 104 -5.75 -7.35 -12.09
CA ARG A 104 -4.54 -7.26 -11.29
C ARG A 104 -4.82 -7.62 -9.84
N LYS A 105 -3.96 -8.47 -9.29
CA LYS A 105 -4.01 -8.89 -7.90
C LYS A 105 -2.65 -8.69 -7.26
N THR A 106 -2.62 -8.04 -6.11
CA THR A 106 -1.40 -7.85 -5.34
C THR A 106 -1.52 -8.62 -4.04
N THR A 107 -0.50 -9.41 -3.74
CA THR A 107 -0.46 -10.21 -2.51
C THR A 107 0.71 -9.73 -1.66
N TYR A 108 0.44 -9.45 -0.40
CA TYR A 108 1.43 -9.00 0.58
C TYR A 108 1.65 -10.08 1.61
N TYR A 109 2.89 -10.27 2.01
CA TYR A 109 3.29 -11.22 3.04
C TYR A 109 3.88 -10.44 4.19
N LEU A 110 3.17 -10.39 5.31
CA LEU A 110 3.53 -9.56 6.48
C LEU A 110 3.85 -10.44 7.67
N ALA A 111 5.05 -10.28 8.22
CA ALA A 111 5.54 -11.09 9.33
C ALA A 111 5.08 -10.53 10.67
N LYS A 112 4.22 -11.26 11.36
CA LYS A 112 3.70 -10.86 12.67
C LYS A 112 4.80 -10.59 13.70
N GLU A 113 5.80 -11.46 13.77
CA GLU A 113 6.93 -11.31 14.70
C GLU A 113 7.76 -10.07 14.46
N LEU A 114 7.71 -9.51 13.24
CA LEU A 114 8.41 -8.30 12.83
C LEU A 114 7.45 -7.12 12.77
N ASP A 115 6.45 -7.10 13.63
CA ASP A 115 5.47 -6.03 13.69
C ASP A 115 4.73 -5.84 12.37
N TYR A 116 4.40 -6.96 11.73
CA TYR A 116 3.75 -7.00 10.42
C TYR A 116 4.53 -6.28 9.31
N MET A 117 5.85 -6.40 9.35
CA MET A 117 6.68 -5.88 8.27
C MET A 117 6.39 -6.64 6.97
N PHE A 118 6.38 -5.91 5.86
CA PHE A 118 6.21 -6.48 4.53
C PHE A 118 7.49 -7.20 4.12
N LEU A 119 7.45 -8.51 3.99
CA LEU A 119 8.60 -9.30 3.57
C LEU A 119 8.57 -9.66 2.09
N LYS A 120 7.39 -9.71 1.51
CA LYS A 120 7.24 -10.12 0.12
C LYS A 120 5.99 -9.47 -0.46
N ILE A 121 6.06 -9.08 -1.72
CA ILE A 121 4.93 -8.57 -2.48
C ILE A 121 4.92 -9.27 -3.82
N THR A 122 3.80 -9.89 -4.18
CA THR A 122 3.61 -10.49 -5.49
C THR A 122 2.49 -9.74 -6.20
N ASP A 123 2.76 -9.31 -7.42
CA ASP A 123 1.82 -8.53 -8.20
C ASP A 123 1.59 -9.29 -9.51
N VAL A 124 0.35 -9.65 -9.78
CA VAL A 124 -0.03 -10.51 -10.90
C VAL A 124 -1.11 -9.85 -11.74
N SER A 125 -0.93 -9.89 -13.05
CA SER A 125 -1.99 -9.55 -13.99
C SER A 125 -2.11 -10.68 -15.01
N GLU A 126 -3.00 -10.55 -16.00
CA GLU A 126 -3.19 -11.59 -17.01
C GLU A 126 -1.90 -11.97 -17.75
N ASN A 127 -1.01 -11.00 -17.94
CA ASN A 127 0.16 -11.15 -18.81
C ASN A 127 1.51 -11.16 -18.10
N TRP A 128 1.55 -10.93 -16.80
CA TRP A 128 2.82 -10.86 -16.09
C TRP A 128 2.68 -11.13 -14.60
N THR A 129 3.80 -11.53 -14.00
CA THR A 129 3.93 -11.70 -12.55
C THR A 129 5.22 -11.05 -12.10
N ASN A 130 5.15 -10.19 -11.11
CA ASN A 130 6.30 -9.58 -10.46
C ASN A 130 6.33 -10.00 -9.00
N THR A 131 7.52 -10.31 -8.50
CA THR A 131 7.71 -10.62 -7.07
C THR A 131 8.84 -9.76 -6.53
N LEU A 132 8.58 -9.11 -5.40
CA LEU A 132 9.57 -8.34 -4.67
C LEU A 132 9.71 -8.95 -3.28
N GLU A 133 10.92 -9.32 -2.90
CA GLU A 133 11.22 -9.84 -1.58
C GLU A 133 12.15 -8.91 -0.83
N LEU A 134 11.91 -8.72 0.46
CA LEU A 134 12.80 -7.96 1.31
C LEU A 134 14.03 -8.82 1.59
N LYS A 135 15.21 -8.33 1.24
CA LYS A 135 16.49 -9.03 1.47
C LYS A 135 17.18 -8.55 2.73
N GLU A 136 17.01 -7.28 3.06
CA GLU A 136 17.62 -6.65 4.22
C GLU A 136 16.63 -5.69 4.87
N ILE A 137 16.78 -5.51 6.18
CA ILE A 137 16.05 -4.46 6.87
C ILE A 137 16.77 -3.15 6.55
N LEU A 138 16.23 -2.42 5.59
CA LEU A 138 16.61 -1.04 5.41
C LEU A 138 15.83 -0.25 6.45
N SER A 139 16.48 0.68 7.09
CA SER A 139 15.84 1.52 8.07
C SER A 139 14.67 2.26 7.41
N PHE A 140 13.47 1.93 7.79
CA PHE A 140 12.30 2.69 7.39
C PHE A 140 12.12 3.78 8.43
N GLY A 141 12.85 4.77 8.25
CA GLY A 141 12.90 6.04 8.92
C GLY A 141 12.21 6.26 10.19
#